data_691b7cc9d4eb4dba310b63bfeed68262
#
_entry.id   691b7cc9d4eb4dba310b63bfeed68262
#
_cell.length_a   1.000
_cell.length_b   1.000
_cell.length_c   1.000
_cell.angle_alpha   90.00
_cell.angle_beta   90.00
_cell.angle_gamma   90.00
#
_symmetry.space_group_name_H-M   'P 1'
#
loop_
_entity.id
_entity.type
_entity.pdbx_description
1 polymer ?
#
loop_
_entity_poly.entity_id
_entity_poly.type
_entity_poly.pdbx_seq_one_letter_code
_entity_poly.pdbx_strand_id
1 'polypeptide(L)'
;MSKSKNKKHGKAISTAIISALAYIVLGFVMIFYPDKVSIALCYTLGGALTVYGLFNLITYFTSKQASFGFEMIVGIAATAFGVFFLISPQSILGMIFAIIGILIIVDSTIDIKRSFQLKSLGVKYWWISFVVSALIIIFAITTIIFPGFFADIIMIILGIALVYEGISGLTLIATIGHYAKKISNESQMINITPDNEYDDY
;
A
#
# COMPACT_ATOMS: atom_id res chain seq x y z
N MET A 1 -24.57 -33.21 1.05
CA MET A 1 -24.13 -31.84 0.64
C MET A 1 -23.31 -31.11 1.72
N SER A 2 -23.17 -31.59 2.95
CA SER A 2 -22.49 -30.92 4.09
C SER A 2 -20.95 -30.96 4.05
N LYS A 3 -20.30 -32.02 3.55
CA LYS A 3 -18.83 -32.16 3.55
C LYS A 3 -18.07 -31.18 2.65
N SER A 4 -18.69 -30.60 1.61
CA SER A 4 -18.06 -29.65 0.68
C SER A 4 -17.91 -28.23 1.28
N LYS A 5 -18.84 -27.80 2.14
CA LYS A 5 -18.80 -26.48 2.79
C LYS A 5 -17.67 -26.39 3.83
N ASN A 6 -17.41 -27.45 4.59
CA ASN A 6 -16.40 -27.46 5.64
C ASN A 6 -14.96 -27.40 5.09
N LYS A 7 -14.72 -28.00 3.90
CA LYS A 7 -13.41 -27.99 3.22
C LYS A 7 -13.06 -26.60 2.62
N LYS A 8 -14.07 -25.79 2.24
CA LYS A 8 -13.87 -24.42 1.74
C LYS A 8 -13.55 -23.45 2.89
N HIS A 9 -14.16 -23.61 4.06
CA HIS A 9 -13.89 -22.76 5.22
C HIS A 9 -12.47 -22.99 5.78
N GLY A 10 -12.01 -24.24 5.87
CA GLY A 10 -10.65 -24.55 6.30
C GLY A 10 -9.58 -23.97 5.37
N LYS A 11 -9.80 -24.01 4.05
CA LYS A 11 -8.87 -23.38 3.08
C LYS A 11 -8.84 -21.85 3.20
N ALA A 12 -9.98 -21.21 3.41
CA ALA A 12 -10.06 -19.75 3.55
C ALA A 12 -9.31 -19.26 4.81
N ILE A 13 -9.47 -19.97 5.93
CA ILE A 13 -8.78 -19.65 7.19
C ILE A 13 -7.27 -19.85 7.06
N SER A 14 -6.82 -20.94 6.46
CA SER A 14 -5.37 -21.19 6.29
C SER A 14 -4.74 -20.16 5.32
N THR A 15 -5.42 -19.77 4.25
CA THR A 15 -4.95 -18.71 3.34
C THR A 15 -4.85 -17.36 4.07
N ALA A 16 -5.82 -17.03 4.90
CA ALA A 16 -5.81 -15.79 5.66
C ALA A 16 -4.71 -15.76 6.74
N ILE A 17 -4.41 -16.89 7.38
CA ILE A 17 -3.26 -17.00 8.31
C ILE A 17 -1.94 -16.82 7.57
N ILE A 18 -1.77 -17.47 6.41
CA ILE A 18 -0.56 -17.36 5.60
C ILE A 18 -0.36 -15.91 5.13
N SER A 19 -1.43 -15.23 4.68
CA SER A 19 -1.31 -13.83 4.25
C SER A 19 -0.97 -12.90 5.41
N ALA A 20 -1.57 -13.09 6.59
CA ALA A 20 -1.26 -12.29 7.77
C ALA A 20 0.20 -12.49 8.21
N LEU A 21 0.71 -13.73 8.18
CA LEU A 21 2.10 -14.03 8.49
C LEU A 21 3.05 -13.41 7.45
N ALA A 22 2.68 -13.44 6.16
CA ALA A 22 3.44 -12.81 5.09
C ALA A 22 3.54 -11.28 5.28
N TYR A 23 2.45 -10.62 5.69
CA TYR A 23 2.47 -9.19 6.01
C TYR A 23 3.39 -8.84 7.17
N ILE A 24 3.39 -9.66 8.23
CA ILE A 24 4.29 -9.46 9.37
C ILE A 24 5.76 -9.61 8.93
N VAL A 25 6.09 -10.69 8.22
CA VAL A 25 7.46 -10.93 7.75
C VAL A 25 7.91 -9.82 6.80
N LEU A 26 7.06 -9.44 5.83
CA LEU A 26 7.37 -8.37 4.89
C LEU A 26 7.57 -7.03 5.61
N GLY A 27 6.70 -6.71 6.57
CA GLY A 27 6.82 -5.50 7.39
C GLY A 27 8.12 -5.45 8.19
N PHE A 28 8.54 -6.57 8.80
CA PHE A 28 9.84 -6.65 9.46
C PHE A 28 11.01 -6.45 8.49
N VAL A 29 10.97 -7.05 7.31
CA VAL A 29 12.00 -6.86 6.27
C VAL A 29 12.09 -5.37 5.86
N MET A 30 10.96 -4.68 5.71
CA MET A 30 10.93 -3.25 5.38
C MET A 30 11.50 -2.36 6.50
N ILE A 31 11.30 -2.73 7.76
CA ILE A 31 11.83 -1.98 8.91
C ILE A 31 13.35 -2.15 9.02
N PHE A 32 13.86 -3.38 8.85
CA PHE A 32 15.29 -3.66 9.05
C PHE A 32 16.16 -3.35 7.82
N TYR A 33 15.59 -3.41 6.61
CA TYR A 33 16.34 -3.22 5.35
C TYR A 33 15.58 -2.28 4.39
N PRO A 34 15.26 -1.02 4.80
CA PRO A 34 14.45 -0.10 4.00
C PRO A 34 15.08 0.20 2.64
N ASP A 35 16.39 0.50 2.58
CA ASP A 35 17.10 0.78 1.32
C ASP A 35 17.00 -0.38 0.33
N LYS A 36 17.20 -1.63 0.80
CA LYS A 36 17.16 -2.81 -0.07
C LYS A 36 15.78 -3.05 -0.63
N VAL A 37 14.74 -2.82 0.19
CA VAL A 37 13.36 -2.95 -0.25
C VAL A 37 13.00 -1.87 -1.27
N SER A 38 13.40 -0.62 -1.05
CA SER A 38 13.21 0.48 -2.00
C SER A 38 13.84 0.16 -3.36
N ILE A 39 15.08 -0.32 -3.37
CA ILE A 39 15.80 -0.72 -4.58
C ILE A 39 15.14 -1.93 -5.24
N ALA A 40 14.72 -2.94 -4.46
CA ALA A 40 14.04 -4.13 -4.98
C ALA A 40 12.69 -3.78 -5.64
N LEU A 41 11.95 -2.83 -5.07
CA LEU A 41 10.73 -2.30 -5.68
C LEU A 41 11.01 -1.61 -7.01
N CYS A 42 12.08 -0.79 -7.09
CA CYS A 42 12.51 -0.17 -8.35
C CYS A 42 12.86 -1.23 -9.41
N TYR A 43 13.60 -2.28 -9.05
CA TYR A 43 13.92 -3.36 -9.98
C TYR A 43 12.67 -4.13 -10.43
N THR A 44 11.75 -4.41 -9.52
CA THR A 44 10.51 -5.11 -9.85
C THR A 44 9.63 -4.29 -10.79
N LEU A 45 9.45 -3.00 -10.50
CA LEU A 45 8.69 -2.08 -11.35
C LEU A 45 9.40 -1.86 -12.69
N GLY A 46 10.72 -1.65 -12.68
CA GLY A 46 11.51 -1.48 -13.89
C GLY A 46 11.45 -2.72 -14.80
N GLY A 47 11.57 -3.91 -14.22
CA GLY A 47 11.42 -5.17 -14.95
C GLY A 47 10.03 -5.33 -15.56
N ALA A 48 8.98 -5.07 -14.77
CA ALA A 48 7.59 -5.13 -15.26
C ALA A 48 7.32 -4.12 -16.39
N LEU A 49 7.79 -2.87 -16.22
CA LEU A 49 7.67 -1.84 -17.26
C LEU A 49 8.43 -2.21 -18.55
N THR A 50 9.65 -2.76 -18.41
CA THR A 50 10.45 -3.19 -19.56
C THR A 50 9.75 -4.30 -20.32
N VAL A 51 9.26 -5.33 -19.62
CA VAL A 51 8.51 -6.43 -20.24
C VAL A 51 7.23 -5.93 -20.92
N TYR A 52 6.48 -5.08 -20.25
CA TYR A 52 5.27 -4.47 -20.80
C TYR A 52 5.57 -3.63 -22.05
N GLY A 53 6.62 -2.80 -22.02
CA GLY A 53 7.04 -1.98 -23.15
C GLY A 53 7.49 -2.81 -24.35
N LEU A 54 8.30 -3.87 -24.11
CA LEU A 54 8.71 -4.80 -25.18
C LEU A 54 7.50 -5.53 -25.77
N PHE A 55 6.56 -5.97 -24.95
CA PHE A 55 5.35 -6.63 -25.43
C PHE A 55 4.54 -5.72 -26.36
N ASN A 56 4.35 -4.44 -25.99
CA ASN A 56 3.68 -3.47 -26.86
C ASN A 56 4.44 -3.23 -28.17
N LEU A 57 5.78 -3.16 -28.14
CA LEU A 57 6.61 -3.01 -29.34
C LEU A 57 6.48 -4.23 -30.27
N ILE A 58 6.56 -5.44 -29.72
CA ILE A 58 6.43 -6.67 -30.50
C ILE A 58 5.03 -6.74 -31.13
N THR A 59 3.99 -6.42 -30.37
CA THR A 59 2.61 -6.39 -30.86
C THR A 59 2.44 -5.39 -32.00
N TYR A 60 3.03 -4.20 -31.87
CA TYR A 60 3.01 -3.18 -32.92
C TYR A 60 3.66 -3.69 -34.23
N PHE A 61 4.84 -4.30 -34.17
CA PHE A 61 5.54 -4.81 -35.35
C PHE A 61 4.84 -6.04 -35.96
N THR A 62 4.08 -6.80 -35.19
CA THR A 62 3.39 -8.01 -35.67
C THR A 62 1.99 -7.70 -36.22
N SER A 63 1.33 -6.66 -35.75
CA SER A 63 -0.01 -6.26 -36.17
C SER A 63 0.03 -5.50 -37.48
N LYS A 64 -0.51 -6.09 -38.56
CA LYS A 64 -0.63 -5.46 -39.89
C LYS A 64 -1.61 -4.27 -39.97
N GLN A 65 -2.35 -4.00 -38.90
CA GLN A 65 -3.30 -2.88 -38.75
C GLN A 65 -2.81 -1.89 -37.71
N ALA A 66 -1.56 -1.48 -37.79
CA ALA A 66 -1.02 -0.46 -36.89
C ALA A 66 -1.74 0.87 -37.12
N SER A 67 -2.78 1.13 -36.35
CA SER A 67 -3.27 2.51 -36.11
C SER A 67 -2.13 3.31 -35.48
N PHE A 68 -1.62 4.21 -36.31
CA PHE A 68 -0.40 4.98 -36.04
C PHE A 68 -0.37 5.57 -34.64
N GLY A 69 0.60 5.21 -33.85
CA GLY A 69 1.30 6.11 -32.95
C GLY A 69 1.18 5.82 -31.46
N PHE A 70 0.01 5.58 -30.90
CA PHE A 70 -0.13 5.58 -29.43
C PHE A 70 0.52 4.34 -28.79
N GLU A 71 0.32 3.16 -29.32
CA GLU A 71 0.90 1.91 -28.82
C GLU A 71 2.43 1.87 -28.97
N MET A 72 2.95 2.40 -30.09
CA MET A 72 4.38 2.54 -30.31
C MET A 72 5.00 3.52 -29.33
N ILE A 73 4.40 4.71 -29.13
CA ILE A 73 4.89 5.72 -28.21
C ILE A 73 4.89 5.18 -26.78
N VAL A 74 3.80 4.52 -26.36
CA VAL A 74 3.70 3.89 -25.04
C VAL A 74 4.72 2.76 -24.88
N GLY A 75 4.92 1.93 -25.89
CA GLY A 75 5.90 0.85 -25.88
C GLY A 75 7.33 1.36 -25.73
N ILE A 76 7.72 2.39 -26.51
CA ILE A 76 9.03 3.02 -26.42
C ILE A 76 9.23 3.70 -25.05
N ALA A 77 8.24 4.49 -24.63
CA ALA A 77 8.32 5.19 -23.34
C ALA A 77 8.41 4.20 -22.17
N ALA A 78 7.55 3.18 -22.13
CA ALA A 78 7.57 2.17 -21.07
C ALA A 78 8.88 1.40 -21.04
N THR A 79 9.45 1.02 -22.20
CA THR A 79 10.74 0.34 -22.28
C THR A 79 11.87 1.25 -21.79
N ALA A 80 11.91 2.50 -22.25
CA ALA A 80 12.94 3.46 -21.87
C ALA A 80 12.91 3.75 -20.36
N PHE A 81 11.73 4.02 -19.79
CA PHE A 81 11.58 4.19 -18.35
C PHE A 81 11.92 2.91 -17.59
N GLY A 82 11.46 1.73 -18.04
CA GLY A 82 11.76 0.45 -17.42
C GLY A 82 13.26 0.19 -17.34
N VAL A 83 14.00 0.38 -18.44
CA VAL A 83 15.46 0.26 -18.48
C VAL A 83 16.13 1.29 -17.56
N PHE A 84 15.63 2.52 -17.52
CA PHE A 84 16.16 3.55 -16.62
C PHE A 84 15.98 3.17 -15.13
N PHE A 85 14.84 2.58 -14.76
CA PHE A 85 14.61 2.03 -13.41
C PHE A 85 15.60 0.92 -13.05
N LEU A 86 16.00 0.10 -14.03
CA LEU A 86 16.97 -0.99 -13.82
C LEU A 86 18.40 -0.49 -13.70
N ILE A 87 18.77 0.55 -14.46
CA ILE A 87 20.16 1.06 -14.46
C ILE A 87 20.44 1.93 -13.23
N SER A 88 19.50 2.78 -12.83
CA SER A 88 19.71 3.79 -11.80
C SER A 88 18.51 3.93 -10.84
N PRO A 89 18.23 2.91 -10.01
CA PRO A 89 17.10 2.94 -9.09
C PRO A 89 17.15 4.12 -8.09
N GLN A 90 18.35 4.47 -7.63
CA GLN A 90 18.56 5.60 -6.71
C GLN A 90 18.22 6.96 -7.35
N SER A 91 18.54 7.13 -8.63
CA SER A 91 18.20 8.36 -9.37
C SER A 91 16.70 8.52 -9.55
N ILE A 92 15.97 7.41 -9.75
CA ILE A 92 14.52 7.40 -9.83
C ILE A 92 13.90 7.82 -8.50
N LEU A 93 14.35 7.24 -7.39
CA LEU A 93 13.89 7.64 -6.06
C LEU A 93 14.15 9.14 -5.85
N GLY A 94 15.37 9.62 -6.18
CA GLY A 94 15.71 11.03 -6.10
C GLY A 94 14.76 11.92 -6.90
N MET A 95 14.44 11.53 -8.13
CA MET A 95 13.54 12.29 -9.01
C MET A 95 12.09 12.32 -8.47
N ILE A 96 11.59 11.19 -7.95
CA ILE A 96 10.27 11.12 -7.33
C ILE A 96 10.19 12.05 -6.12
N PHE A 97 11.17 11.98 -5.20
CA PHE A 97 11.19 12.82 -4.02
C PHE A 97 11.42 14.31 -4.34
N ALA A 98 12.18 14.63 -5.40
CA ALA A 98 12.31 15.99 -5.87
C ALA A 98 10.97 16.57 -6.36
N ILE A 99 10.21 15.82 -7.15
CA ILE A 99 8.89 16.21 -7.62
C ILE A 99 7.94 16.41 -6.43
N ILE A 100 7.91 15.48 -5.49
CA ILE A 100 7.08 15.57 -4.27
C ILE A 100 7.48 16.82 -3.46
N GLY A 101 8.78 17.04 -3.25
CA GLY A 101 9.28 18.20 -2.52
C GLY A 101 8.88 19.53 -3.17
N ILE A 102 8.96 19.63 -4.50
CA ILE A 102 8.53 20.82 -5.24
C ILE A 102 7.01 21.04 -5.05
N LEU A 103 6.20 20.00 -5.15
CA LEU A 103 4.75 20.09 -4.94
C LEU A 103 4.41 20.57 -3.52
N ILE A 104 5.10 20.06 -2.51
CA ILE A 104 4.94 20.48 -1.11
C ILE A 104 5.33 21.94 -0.93
N ILE A 105 6.41 22.42 -1.56
CA ILE A 105 6.82 23.84 -1.51
C ILE A 105 5.73 24.74 -2.11
N VAL A 106 5.17 24.35 -3.25
CA VAL A 106 4.09 25.12 -3.91
C VAL A 106 2.86 25.19 -3.00
N ASP A 107 2.42 24.07 -2.44
CA ASP A 107 1.26 24.01 -1.55
C ASP A 107 1.50 24.84 -0.26
N SER A 108 2.64 24.66 0.39
CA SER A 108 3.00 25.44 1.59
C SER A 108 3.11 26.94 1.33
N THR A 109 3.50 27.35 0.12
CA THR A 109 3.52 28.77 -0.27
C THR A 109 2.10 29.34 -0.33
N ILE A 110 1.12 28.55 -0.77
CA ILE A 110 -0.30 28.95 -0.75
C ILE A 110 -0.79 29.07 0.69
N ASP A 111 -0.40 28.15 1.57
CA ASP A 111 -0.79 28.17 2.98
C ASP A 111 -0.19 29.37 3.74
N ILE A 112 1.03 29.80 3.40
CA ILE A 112 1.59 31.05 3.90
C ILE A 112 0.70 32.24 3.52
N LYS A 113 0.28 32.33 2.26
CA LYS A 113 -0.65 33.40 1.82
C LYS A 113 -1.97 33.36 2.59
N ARG A 114 -2.54 32.19 2.80
CA ARG A 114 -3.75 31.99 3.63
C ARG A 114 -3.53 32.45 5.06
N SER A 115 -2.37 32.16 5.65
CA SER A 115 -2.02 32.61 7.02
C SER A 115 -2.04 34.14 7.14
N PHE A 116 -1.55 34.87 6.14
CA PHE A 116 -1.64 36.33 6.12
C PHE A 116 -3.08 36.84 5.94
N GLN A 117 -3.92 36.13 5.20
CA GLN A 117 -5.35 36.46 5.10
C GLN A 117 -6.06 36.26 6.45
N LEU A 118 -5.75 35.18 7.19
CA LEU A 118 -6.26 34.97 8.54
C LEU A 118 -5.86 36.09 9.50
N LYS A 119 -4.64 36.63 9.37
CA LYS A 119 -4.19 37.82 10.10
C LYS A 119 -5.06 39.03 9.82
N SER A 120 -5.38 39.30 8.53
CA SER A 120 -6.21 40.45 8.14
C SER A 120 -7.66 40.34 8.62
N LEU A 121 -8.15 39.12 8.84
CA LEU A 121 -9.45 38.80 9.43
C LEU A 121 -9.48 38.84 10.96
N GLY A 122 -8.35 39.19 11.61
CA GLY A 122 -8.26 39.31 13.08
C GLY A 122 -8.20 37.96 13.82
N VAL A 123 -7.94 36.86 13.14
CA VAL A 123 -7.84 35.52 13.76
C VAL A 123 -6.61 35.45 14.66
N LYS A 124 -6.77 35.18 15.95
CA LYS A 124 -5.70 35.21 16.97
C LYS A 124 -4.57 34.21 16.70
N TYR A 125 -4.88 33.06 16.09
CA TYR A 125 -3.94 31.94 15.88
C TYR A 125 -3.33 31.87 14.47
N TRP A 126 -3.36 32.96 13.69
CA TRP A 126 -2.79 33.02 12.34
C TRP A 126 -1.30 32.63 12.28
N TRP A 127 -0.55 32.95 13.32
CA TRP A 127 0.89 32.70 13.42
C TRP A 127 1.21 31.20 13.50
N ILE A 128 0.31 30.35 14.06
CA ILE A 128 0.50 28.90 14.11
C ILE A 128 0.50 28.33 12.70
N SER A 129 -0.47 28.72 11.86
CA SER A 129 -0.54 28.31 10.45
C SER A 129 0.72 28.73 9.70
N PHE A 130 1.21 29.96 9.94
CA PHE A 130 2.43 30.46 9.32
C PHE A 130 3.67 29.66 9.73
N VAL A 131 3.85 29.36 11.01
CA VAL A 131 5.00 28.58 11.51
C VAL A 131 4.97 27.16 10.97
N VAL A 132 3.80 26.51 10.97
CA VAL A 132 3.64 25.16 10.43
C VAL A 132 3.99 25.13 8.95
N SER A 133 3.49 26.06 8.14
CA SER A 133 3.82 26.11 6.70
C SER A 133 5.31 26.37 6.45
N ALA A 134 5.95 27.22 7.27
CA ALA A 134 7.38 27.45 7.18
C ALA A 134 8.21 26.19 7.49
N LEU A 135 7.81 25.44 8.53
CA LEU A 135 8.45 24.16 8.88
C LEU A 135 8.28 23.12 7.77
N ILE A 136 7.09 23.06 7.13
CA ILE A 136 6.83 22.15 6.01
C ILE A 136 7.73 22.50 4.82
N ILE A 137 7.99 23.77 4.53
CA ILE A 137 8.92 24.17 3.47
C ILE A 137 10.34 23.70 3.78
N ILE A 138 10.80 23.88 5.01
CA ILE A 138 12.14 23.39 5.41
C ILE A 138 12.22 21.87 5.24
N PHE A 139 11.18 21.15 5.64
CA PHE A 139 11.08 19.71 5.47
C PHE A 139 11.09 19.31 3.98
N ALA A 140 10.36 20.03 3.12
CA ALA A 140 10.33 19.78 1.68
C ALA A 140 11.71 20.03 1.02
N ILE A 141 12.41 21.08 1.40
CA ILE A 141 13.77 21.34 0.93
C ILE A 141 14.71 20.19 1.35
N THR A 142 14.62 19.74 2.58
CA THR A 142 15.41 18.60 3.08
C THR A 142 15.11 17.32 2.30
N THR A 143 13.85 17.09 1.93
CA THR A 143 13.43 15.94 1.10
C THR A 143 14.08 15.95 -0.28
N ILE A 144 14.24 17.12 -0.89
CA ILE A 144 14.90 17.27 -2.20
C ILE A 144 16.41 17.00 -2.09
N ILE A 145 17.05 17.45 -0.99
CA ILE A 145 18.49 17.32 -0.79
C ILE A 145 18.88 15.89 -0.40
N PHE A 146 18.07 15.23 0.43
CA PHE A 146 18.34 13.88 0.97
C PHE A 146 17.20 12.89 0.64
N PRO A 147 16.95 12.59 -0.63
CA PRO A 147 15.82 11.75 -1.04
C PRO A 147 15.88 10.31 -0.49
N GLY A 148 17.08 9.73 -0.37
CA GLY A 148 17.29 8.39 0.18
C GLY A 148 16.81 8.28 1.63
N PHE A 149 17.15 9.22 2.47
CA PHE A 149 16.71 9.27 3.86
C PHE A 149 15.17 9.28 4.01
N PHE A 150 14.48 10.04 3.16
CA PHE A 150 13.01 10.08 3.17
C PHE A 150 12.39 8.80 2.60
N ALA A 151 13.03 8.18 1.58
CA ALA A 151 12.61 6.88 1.08
C ALA A 151 12.64 5.83 2.21
N ASP A 152 13.70 5.82 3.00
CA ASP A 152 13.87 4.88 4.11
C ASP A 152 12.83 5.10 5.21
N ILE A 153 12.56 6.35 5.59
CA ILE A 153 11.51 6.68 6.56
C ILE A 153 10.15 6.18 6.08
N ILE A 154 9.80 6.40 4.82
CA ILE A 154 8.53 5.93 4.25
C ILE A 154 8.46 4.40 4.28
N MET A 155 9.56 3.71 3.93
CA MET A 155 9.60 2.24 3.99
C MET A 155 9.45 1.72 5.42
N ILE A 156 10.04 2.36 6.41
CA ILE A 156 9.86 2.00 7.82
C ILE A 156 8.40 2.21 8.25
N ILE A 157 7.79 3.34 7.91
CA ILE A 157 6.38 3.61 8.24
C ILE A 157 5.45 2.58 7.58
N LEU A 158 5.68 2.26 6.30
CA LEU A 158 4.92 1.22 5.60
C LEU A 158 5.15 -0.16 6.22
N GLY A 159 6.38 -0.47 6.64
CA GLY A 159 6.71 -1.70 7.36
C GLY A 159 5.94 -1.83 8.68
N ILE A 160 5.86 -0.76 9.47
CA ILE A 160 5.07 -0.72 10.70
C ILE A 160 3.58 -0.93 10.40
N ALA A 161 3.05 -0.28 9.37
CA ALA A 161 1.67 -0.44 8.95
C ALA A 161 1.36 -1.89 8.53
N LEU A 162 2.26 -2.56 7.80
CA LEU A 162 2.11 -3.96 7.40
C LEU A 162 2.15 -4.92 8.60
N VAL A 163 3.03 -4.68 9.57
CA VAL A 163 3.06 -5.48 10.81
C VAL A 163 1.75 -5.32 11.58
N TYR A 164 1.24 -4.09 11.69
CA TYR A 164 -0.05 -3.83 12.33
C TYR A 164 -1.20 -4.55 11.61
N GLU A 165 -1.25 -4.49 10.28
CA GLU A 165 -2.24 -5.18 9.45
C GLU A 165 -2.18 -6.70 9.63
N GLY A 166 -0.97 -7.27 9.65
CA GLY A 166 -0.77 -8.70 9.89
C GLY A 166 -1.24 -9.14 11.27
N ILE A 167 -0.95 -8.38 12.33
CA ILE A 167 -1.41 -8.67 13.70
C ILE A 167 -2.94 -8.53 13.79
N SER A 168 -3.50 -7.48 13.20
CA SER A 168 -4.95 -7.24 13.15
C SER A 168 -5.66 -8.38 12.43
N GLY A 169 -5.13 -8.85 11.29
CA GLY A 169 -5.64 -9.98 10.54
C GLY A 169 -5.65 -11.28 11.35
N LEU A 170 -4.58 -11.57 12.09
CA LEU A 170 -4.53 -12.75 12.98
C LEU A 170 -5.56 -12.67 14.11
N THR A 171 -5.72 -11.49 14.71
CA THR A 171 -6.69 -11.27 15.78
C THR A 171 -8.12 -11.48 15.27
N LEU A 172 -8.44 -10.97 14.09
CA LEU A 172 -9.75 -11.16 13.46
C LEU A 172 -10.06 -12.63 13.20
N ILE A 173 -9.09 -13.39 12.67
CA ILE A 173 -9.24 -14.83 12.41
C ILE A 173 -9.45 -15.61 13.71
N ALA A 174 -8.69 -15.30 14.76
CA ALA A 174 -8.84 -15.94 16.07
C ALA A 174 -10.24 -15.66 16.66
N THR A 175 -10.71 -14.43 16.53
CA THR A 175 -12.02 -14.00 17.02
C THR A 175 -13.14 -14.71 16.28
N ILE A 176 -13.11 -14.75 14.94
CA ILE A 176 -14.12 -15.44 14.12
C ILE A 176 -14.13 -16.94 14.42
N GLY A 177 -12.93 -17.56 14.57
CA GLY A 177 -12.81 -18.99 14.92
C GLY A 177 -13.44 -19.30 16.29
N HIS A 178 -13.27 -18.43 17.27
CA HIS A 178 -13.86 -18.59 18.60
C HIS A 178 -15.39 -18.50 18.57
N TYR A 179 -15.94 -17.51 17.88
CA TYR A 179 -17.41 -17.34 17.72
C TYR A 179 -18.05 -18.47 16.92
N ALA A 180 -17.42 -18.93 15.84
CA ALA A 180 -17.91 -20.06 15.05
C ALA A 180 -17.97 -21.36 15.86
N LYS A 181 -17.00 -21.62 16.73
CA LYS A 181 -17.00 -22.76 17.64
C LYS A 181 -18.11 -22.65 18.70
N LYS A 182 -18.36 -21.44 19.24
CA LYS A 182 -19.41 -21.21 20.23
C LYS A 182 -20.80 -21.48 19.65
N ILE A 183 -21.09 -20.96 18.46
CA ILE A 183 -22.37 -21.19 17.75
C ILE A 183 -22.56 -22.66 17.42
N SER A 184 -21.51 -23.37 17.00
CA SER A 184 -21.58 -24.80 16.73
C SER A 184 -21.92 -25.62 17.98
N ASN A 185 -21.37 -25.26 19.14
CA ASN A 185 -21.66 -25.94 20.40
C ASN A 185 -23.09 -25.66 20.90
N GLU A 186 -23.59 -24.43 20.76
CA GLU A 186 -24.97 -24.09 21.11
C GLU A 186 -25.95 -24.84 20.20
N SER A 187 -25.69 -24.93 18.91
CA SER A 187 -26.54 -25.70 17.98
C SER A 187 -26.58 -27.19 18.28
N GLN A 188 -25.48 -27.75 18.82
CA GLN A 188 -25.48 -29.15 19.26
C GLN A 188 -26.28 -29.36 20.55
N MET A 189 -26.23 -28.42 21.48
CA MET A 189 -27.05 -28.52 22.73
C MET A 189 -28.53 -28.44 22.47
N ILE A 190 -28.97 -27.60 21.52
CA ILE A 190 -30.40 -27.51 21.13
C ILE A 190 -30.89 -28.79 20.46
N ASN A 191 -30.04 -29.53 19.73
CA ASN A 191 -30.38 -30.81 19.13
C ASN A 191 -30.36 -32.00 20.10
N ILE A 192 -29.89 -31.82 21.34
CA ILE A 192 -29.80 -32.90 22.35
C ILE A 192 -30.96 -32.83 23.36
N THR A 193 -31.78 -31.76 23.37
CA THR A 193 -33.03 -31.74 24.12
C THR A 193 -34.11 -32.46 23.29
N PRO A 194 -34.44 -33.74 23.55
CA PRO A 194 -35.57 -34.36 22.91
C PRO A 194 -36.84 -33.71 23.48
N ASP A 195 -37.80 -33.38 22.63
CA ASP A 195 -39.17 -33.12 22.94
C ASP A 195 -39.82 -34.40 23.56
N ASN A 196 -39.50 -34.65 24.82
CA ASN A 196 -40.16 -35.72 25.60
C ASN A 196 -40.93 -35.13 26.77
N GLU A 197 -41.85 -34.18 26.50
CA GLU A 197 -42.76 -33.75 27.55
C GLU A 197 -44.05 -33.15 27.00
N TYR A 198 -44.73 -33.83 26.08
CA TYR A 198 -46.14 -33.60 25.79
C TYR A 198 -46.80 -34.90 25.25
N ASP A 199 -46.82 -35.96 26.09
CA ASP A 199 -47.83 -37.02 25.95
C ASP A 199 -48.14 -37.50 27.34
N ASP A 200 -49.02 -36.82 28.03
CA ASP A 200 -49.87 -37.37 29.10
C ASP A 200 -50.87 -36.25 29.53
N TYR A 201 -52.03 -36.19 28.80
CA TYR A 201 -53.36 -35.90 29.38
C TYR A 201 -54.45 -36.19 28.33
#